data_0274865b0b8aae8093532eb5ee103b20
#
_entry.id   0274865b0b8aae8093532eb5ee103b20
#
_cell.length_a   1.000
_cell.length_b   1.000
_cell.length_c   1.000
_cell.angle_alpha   90.00
_cell.angle_beta   90.00
_cell.angle_gamma   90.00
#
_symmetry.space_group_name_H-M   'P 1'
#
loop_
_entity.id
_entity.type
_entity.pdbx_description
1 polymer ?
#
loop_
_entity_poly.entity_id
_entity_poly.type
_entity_poly.pdbx_seq_one_letter_code
_entity_poly.pdbx_strand_id
1 'polypeptide(L)'
;LSPCIKKTDQTDHKIILIQQFFVHNDPRRQNEIRNCLKYNCYNKNINKIILLNEKMYTSHELGIQDDKVQQVIIKDRLTFKIAFEYVQKTCLDSTIILANSDIFFDGSVINANTVELHKSSSILCQSRIEYRLEKNLSDCIGINRHDSQDVWIWNTKGTNLDSNQLKLIDFALGKPGCDNRLIFVMDLLSITPFNMPLLVKCYHYHNVNIRNYSSKDRI
;
A
#
# COMPACT_ATOMS: atom_id res chain seq x y z
N LEU A 1 -10.01 12.86 37.02
CA LEU A 1 -8.86 13.51 36.36
C LEU A 1 -8.77 12.90 34.95
N SER A 2 -9.30 13.63 33.96
CA SER A 2 -9.16 13.22 32.54
C SER A 2 -7.69 13.34 32.16
N PRO A 3 -7.11 12.33 31.48
CA PRO A 3 -5.75 12.45 30.98
C PRO A 3 -5.74 13.55 29.91
N CYS A 4 -4.94 14.57 30.15
CA CYS A 4 -4.64 15.61 29.17
C CYS A 4 -3.91 14.93 28.00
N ILE A 5 -4.59 14.74 26.86
CA ILE A 5 -3.97 14.32 25.61
C ILE A 5 -3.04 15.46 25.23
N LYS A 6 -1.74 15.29 25.49
CA LYS A 6 -0.71 16.20 24.96
C LYS A 6 -0.88 16.13 23.43
N LYS A 7 -1.13 17.29 22.81
CA LYS A 7 -0.88 17.46 21.38
C LYS A 7 0.61 17.15 21.17
N THR A 8 0.91 15.93 20.76
CA THR A 8 2.23 15.59 20.26
C THR A 8 2.50 16.47 19.06
N ASP A 9 3.69 17.02 18.95
CA ASP A 9 4.16 17.68 17.73
C ASP A 9 3.93 16.69 16.59
N GLN A 10 2.91 16.97 15.80
CA GLN A 10 2.54 16.16 14.63
C GLN A 10 3.66 16.42 13.61
N THR A 11 4.68 15.57 13.61
CA THR A 11 5.66 15.56 12.53
C THR A 11 4.92 15.20 11.26
N ASP A 12 4.75 16.19 10.41
CA ASP A 12 3.96 16.09 9.17
C ASP A 12 4.81 15.36 8.10
N HIS A 13 5.05 14.05 8.33
CA HIS A 13 5.77 13.23 7.38
C HIS A 13 4.99 13.13 6.07
N LYS A 14 5.68 13.26 4.96
CA LYS A 14 5.08 13.05 3.63
C LYS A 14 4.57 11.63 3.51
N ILE A 15 3.33 11.50 3.09
CA ILE A 15 2.72 10.20 2.76
C ILE A 15 2.97 9.91 1.28
N ILE A 16 3.70 8.84 1.01
CA ILE A 16 4.06 8.40 -0.34
C ILE A 16 3.44 7.03 -0.60
N LEU A 17 2.59 6.94 -1.61
CA LEU A 17 1.97 5.69 -2.05
C LEU A 17 2.84 5.03 -3.12
N ILE A 18 3.15 3.76 -2.91
CA ILE A 18 3.87 2.89 -3.85
C ILE A 18 2.89 1.85 -4.38
N GLN A 19 2.76 1.75 -5.69
CA GLN A 19 1.96 0.73 -6.37
C GLN A 19 2.67 0.24 -7.63
N GLN A 20 2.25 -0.89 -8.19
CA GLN A 20 2.56 -1.28 -9.55
C GLN A 20 1.29 -1.15 -10.40
N PHE A 21 1.34 -0.33 -11.45
CA PHE A 21 0.25 -0.25 -12.42
C PHE A 21 0.51 -1.27 -13.55
N PHE A 22 -0.57 -1.84 -14.07
CA PHE A 22 -0.54 -2.69 -15.25
C PHE A 22 -1.84 -2.54 -16.06
N VAL A 23 -1.78 -2.86 -17.34
CA VAL A 23 -2.96 -2.89 -18.20
C VAL A 23 -3.55 -4.30 -18.20
N HIS A 24 -4.83 -4.39 -17.84
CA HIS A 24 -5.56 -5.65 -17.79
C HIS A 24 -6.36 -5.86 -19.09
N ASN A 25 -6.44 -7.10 -19.59
CA ASN A 25 -7.17 -7.43 -20.82
C ASN A 25 -8.69 -7.27 -20.70
N ASP A 26 -9.29 -7.50 -19.53
CA ASP A 26 -10.71 -7.22 -19.30
C ASP A 26 -10.89 -5.73 -19.01
N PRO A 27 -11.70 -5.00 -19.83
CA PRO A 27 -11.89 -3.55 -19.67
C PRO A 27 -12.52 -3.16 -18.33
N ARG A 28 -13.36 -4.00 -17.74
CA ARG A 28 -14.01 -3.74 -16.46
C ARG A 28 -12.98 -3.75 -15.34
N ARG A 29 -12.10 -4.78 -15.34
CA ARG A 29 -10.99 -4.87 -14.38
C ARG A 29 -9.99 -3.74 -14.57
N GLN A 30 -9.66 -3.38 -15.81
CA GLN A 30 -8.83 -2.22 -16.12
C GLN A 30 -9.43 -0.92 -15.56
N ASN A 31 -10.74 -0.76 -15.64
CA ASN A 31 -11.42 0.42 -15.12
C ASN A 31 -11.36 0.50 -13.58
N GLU A 32 -11.46 -0.64 -12.87
CA GLU A 32 -11.28 -0.69 -11.42
C GLU A 32 -9.89 -0.20 -11.00
N ILE A 33 -8.82 -0.69 -11.64
CA ILE A 33 -7.43 -0.30 -11.39
C ILE A 33 -7.24 1.21 -11.64
N ARG A 34 -7.76 1.73 -12.77
CA ARG A 34 -7.70 3.15 -13.10
C ARG A 34 -8.45 4.01 -12.08
N ASN A 35 -9.61 3.57 -11.63
CA ASN A 35 -10.40 4.30 -10.64
C ASN A 35 -9.69 4.36 -9.28
N CYS A 36 -9.05 3.28 -8.84
CA CYS A 36 -8.23 3.29 -7.64
C CYS A 36 -7.09 4.30 -7.74
N LEU A 37 -6.37 4.33 -8.87
CA LEU A 37 -5.32 5.32 -9.09
C LEU A 37 -5.88 6.75 -9.05
N LYS A 38 -7.03 7.02 -9.71
CA LYS A 38 -7.69 8.33 -9.68
C LYS A 38 -8.09 8.75 -8.26
N TYR A 39 -8.74 7.87 -7.50
CA TYR A 39 -9.13 8.17 -6.12
C TYR A 39 -7.90 8.51 -5.25
N ASN A 40 -6.80 7.79 -5.43
CA ASN A 40 -5.55 8.07 -4.73
C ASN A 40 -4.92 9.41 -5.16
N CYS A 41 -4.98 9.77 -6.45
CA CYS A 41 -4.52 11.09 -6.93
C CYS A 41 -5.34 12.23 -6.33
N TYR A 42 -6.66 12.08 -6.25
CA TYR A 42 -7.53 13.12 -5.68
C TYR A 42 -7.46 13.19 -4.15
N ASN A 43 -6.89 12.21 -3.50
CA ASN A 43 -6.73 12.24 -2.05
C ASN A 43 -5.63 13.25 -1.66
N LYS A 44 -6.06 14.38 -1.06
CA LYS A 44 -5.16 15.49 -0.69
C LYS A 44 -4.10 15.11 0.36
N ASN A 45 -4.34 14.04 1.12
CA ASN A 45 -3.44 13.56 2.17
C ASN A 45 -2.32 12.65 1.62
N ILE A 46 -2.41 12.20 0.37
CA ILE A 46 -1.33 11.51 -0.33
C ILE A 46 -0.50 12.57 -1.07
N ASN A 47 0.76 12.73 -0.68
CA ASN A 47 1.64 13.75 -1.24
C ASN A 47 2.23 13.34 -2.60
N LYS A 48 2.46 12.04 -2.80
CA LYS A 48 3.07 11.50 -4.02
C LYS A 48 2.64 10.06 -4.25
N ILE A 49 2.52 9.67 -5.52
CA ILE A 49 2.27 8.30 -5.95
C ILE A 49 3.44 7.88 -6.84
N ILE A 50 4.11 6.80 -6.47
CA ILE A 50 5.22 6.23 -7.25
C ILE A 50 4.75 4.88 -7.79
N LEU A 51 4.68 4.81 -9.10
CA LEU A 51 4.33 3.58 -9.80
C LEU A 51 5.62 2.87 -10.21
N LEU A 52 5.94 1.77 -9.53
CA LEU A 52 7.07 0.90 -9.85
C LEU A 52 6.62 -0.11 -10.92
N ASN A 53 6.83 0.23 -12.17
CA ASN A 53 6.22 -0.46 -13.31
C ASN A 53 7.24 -1.25 -14.13
N GLU A 54 6.78 -2.29 -14.82
CA GLU A 54 7.58 -3.06 -15.78
C GLU A 54 7.94 -2.24 -17.03
N LYS A 55 7.08 -1.26 -17.37
CA LYS A 55 7.25 -0.31 -18.48
C LYS A 55 6.63 1.03 -18.18
N MET A 56 6.90 2.02 -19.01
CA MET A 56 6.15 3.29 -18.97
C MET A 56 4.75 3.12 -19.58
N TYR A 57 3.78 3.73 -18.93
CA TYR A 57 2.39 3.81 -19.42
C TYR A 57 2.06 5.26 -19.77
N THR A 58 1.32 5.44 -20.86
CA THR A 58 0.79 6.75 -21.25
C THR A 58 -0.28 7.22 -20.28
N SER A 59 -0.56 8.53 -20.23
CA SER A 59 -1.68 9.08 -19.47
C SER A 59 -3.04 8.48 -19.88
N HIS A 60 -3.18 8.11 -21.16
CA HIS A 60 -4.36 7.41 -21.66
C HIS A 60 -4.47 5.99 -21.05
N GLU A 61 -3.37 5.24 -20.95
CA GLU A 61 -3.37 3.91 -20.32
C GLU A 61 -3.64 4.01 -18.81
N LEU A 62 -3.03 4.98 -18.13
CA LEU A 62 -3.28 5.27 -16.70
C LEU A 62 -4.71 5.77 -16.44
N GLY A 63 -5.32 6.42 -17.42
CA GLY A 63 -6.61 7.09 -17.32
C GLY A 63 -6.57 8.39 -16.52
N ILE A 64 -5.37 8.91 -16.24
CA ILE A 64 -5.13 10.16 -15.53
C ILE A 64 -3.78 10.77 -15.95
N GLN A 65 -3.71 12.11 -15.87
CA GLN A 65 -2.47 12.87 -15.91
C GLN A 65 -2.45 13.74 -14.65
N ASP A 66 -1.50 13.51 -13.77
CA ASP A 66 -1.41 14.20 -12.49
C ASP A 66 0.06 14.29 -12.04
N ASP A 67 0.50 15.44 -11.59
CA ASP A 67 1.88 15.69 -11.17
C ASP A 67 2.30 14.91 -9.92
N LYS A 68 1.33 14.40 -9.14
CA LYS A 68 1.61 13.49 -8.03
C LYS A 68 2.14 12.13 -8.50
N VAL A 69 1.85 11.74 -9.76
CA VAL A 69 2.19 10.41 -10.27
C VAL A 69 3.56 10.42 -10.92
N GLN A 70 4.48 9.70 -10.32
CA GLN A 70 5.78 9.40 -10.90
C GLN A 70 5.86 7.94 -11.29
N GLN A 71 6.26 7.63 -12.52
CA GLN A 71 6.53 6.27 -12.96
C GLN A 71 8.04 5.98 -12.93
N VAL A 72 8.40 4.78 -12.47
CA VAL A 72 9.78 4.28 -12.42
C VAL A 72 9.79 2.88 -13.02
N ILE A 73 10.69 2.63 -13.97
CA ILE A 73 10.82 1.32 -14.61
C ILE A 73 11.68 0.40 -13.73
N ILE A 74 11.10 -0.73 -13.32
CA ILE A 74 11.78 -1.78 -12.56
C ILE A 74 12.04 -3.06 -13.36
N LYS A 75 11.58 -3.11 -14.61
CA LYS A 75 11.70 -4.21 -15.60
C LYS A 75 10.90 -5.47 -15.31
N ASP A 76 10.66 -5.79 -14.02
CA ASP A 76 10.00 -7.01 -13.59
C ASP A 76 8.75 -6.75 -12.74
N ARG A 77 8.06 -7.82 -12.35
CA ARG A 77 6.96 -7.71 -11.38
C ARG A 77 7.49 -7.20 -10.04
N LEU A 78 6.75 -6.28 -9.45
CA LEU A 78 7.10 -5.68 -8.16
C LEU A 78 7.20 -6.75 -7.06
N THR A 79 8.35 -6.79 -6.38
CA THR A 79 8.57 -7.56 -5.15
C THR A 79 8.63 -6.61 -3.95
N PHE A 80 8.43 -7.15 -2.75
CA PHE A 80 8.61 -6.36 -1.52
C PHE A 80 10.03 -5.79 -1.43
N LYS A 81 11.04 -6.59 -1.79
CA LYS A 81 12.44 -6.14 -1.84
C LYS A 81 12.61 -4.90 -2.71
N ILE A 82 12.11 -4.93 -3.95
CA ILE A 82 12.23 -3.79 -4.88
C ILE A 82 11.58 -2.54 -4.28
N ALA A 83 10.38 -2.68 -3.68
CA ALA A 83 9.70 -1.56 -3.04
C ALA A 83 10.51 -0.97 -1.88
N PHE A 84 10.95 -1.81 -0.93
CA PHE A 84 11.74 -1.37 0.22
C PHE A 84 13.07 -0.75 -0.22
N GLU A 85 13.81 -1.42 -1.11
CA GLU A 85 15.10 -0.93 -1.61
C GLU A 85 14.97 0.42 -2.31
N TYR A 86 13.91 0.61 -3.11
CA TYR A 86 13.64 1.87 -3.79
C TYR A 86 13.38 3.01 -2.80
N VAL A 87 12.47 2.80 -1.85
CA VAL A 87 12.06 3.88 -0.94
C VAL A 87 13.15 4.21 0.09
N GLN A 88 13.94 3.26 0.53
CA GLN A 88 15.09 3.51 1.41
C GLN A 88 16.13 4.42 0.76
N LYS A 89 16.26 4.38 -0.56
CA LYS A 89 17.18 5.21 -1.32
C LYS A 89 16.61 6.58 -1.69
N THR A 90 15.30 6.70 -1.86
CA THR A 90 14.68 7.86 -2.53
C THR A 90 13.67 8.63 -1.71
N CYS A 91 13.12 8.04 -0.64
CA CYS A 91 12.01 8.58 0.14
C CYS A 91 12.40 8.69 1.62
N LEU A 92 13.40 9.52 1.92
CA LEU A 92 13.89 9.68 3.29
C LEU A 92 12.84 10.34 4.19
N ASP A 93 12.79 9.92 5.46
CA ASP A 93 11.92 10.46 6.51
C ASP A 93 10.44 10.62 6.07
N SER A 94 9.93 9.60 5.41
CA SER A 94 8.59 9.60 4.84
C SER A 94 7.78 8.41 5.35
N THR A 95 6.48 8.60 5.46
CA THR A 95 5.53 7.51 5.66
C THR A 95 5.22 6.88 4.30
N ILE A 96 5.56 5.62 4.16
CA ILE A 96 5.40 4.85 2.93
C ILE A 96 4.16 3.97 3.06
N ILE A 97 3.37 3.96 2.01
CA ILE A 97 2.25 3.04 1.83
C ILE A 97 2.55 2.20 0.59
N LEU A 98 2.75 0.90 0.76
CA LEU A 98 2.79 -0.06 -0.34
C LEU A 98 1.43 -0.73 -0.44
N ALA A 99 0.82 -0.71 -1.62
CA ALA A 99 -0.52 -1.26 -1.80
C ALA A 99 -0.69 -1.95 -3.15
N ASN A 100 -1.60 -2.92 -3.22
CA ASN A 100 -2.06 -3.49 -4.48
C ASN A 100 -2.73 -2.42 -5.36
N SER A 101 -2.71 -2.61 -6.68
CA SER A 101 -3.22 -1.63 -7.67
C SER A 101 -4.72 -1.37 -7.60
N ASP A 102 -5.47 -2.25 -6.96
CA ASP A 102 -6.92 -2.19 -6.77
C ASP A 102 -7.33 -1.66 -5.39
N ILE A 103 -6.40 -0.99 -4.72
CA ILE A 103 -6.61 -0.35 -3.41
C ILE A 103 -6.64 1.16 -3.57
N PHE A 104 -7.59 1.80 -2.88
CA PHE A 104 -7.63 3.24 -2.68
C PHE A 104 -7.93 3.60 -1.22
N PHE A 105 -7.72 4.86 -0.87
CA PHE A 105 -7.83 5.38 0.50
C PHE A 105 -8.83 6.54 0.57
N ASP A 106 -9.53 6.64 1.70
CA ASP A 106 -10.26 7.85 2.07
C ASP A 106 -9.39 8.84 2.85
N GLY A 107 -10.00 9.88 3.41
CA GLY A 107 -9.29 10.90 4.19
C GLY A 107 -8.58 10.37 5.44
N SER A 108 -8.92 9.17 5.92
CA SER A 108 -8.30 8.54 7.10
C SER A 108 -6.83 8.17 6.90
N VAL A 109 -6.34 8.16 5.65
CA VAL A 109 -4.94 7.86 5.34
C VAL A 109 -3.96 8.78 6.08
N ILE A 110 -4.35 10.01 6.42
CA ILE A 110 -3.54 10.95 7.21
C ILE A 110 -3.18 10.38 8.59
N ASN A 111 -4.02 9.50 9.13
CA ASN A 111 -3.80 8.89 10.45
C ASN A 111 -2.59 7.95 10.46
N ALA A 112 -2.05 7.56 9.30
CA ALA A 112 -0.78 6.81 9.23
C ALA A 112 0.37 7.57 9.93
N ASN A 113 0.34 8.90 9.94
CA ASN A 113 1.32 9.73 10.62
C ASN A 113 1.12 9.79 12.15
N THR A 114 -0.06 9.41 12.65
CA THR A 114 -0.33 9.42 14.10
C THR A 114 0.22 8.19 14.85
N VAL A 115 0.62 7.15 14.12
CA VAL A 115 1.10 5.87 14.69
C VAL A 115 2.57 5.94 15.11
N GLU A 116 3.25 7.06 14.88
CA GLU A 116 4.66 7.27 15.24
C GLU A 116 5.63 6.18 14.72
N LEU A 117 5.36 5.63 13.54
CA LEU A 117 6.17 4.60 12.88
C LEU A 117 7.65 4.99 12.70
N HIS A 118 7.95 6.29 12.76
CA HIS A 118 9.32 6.82 12.70
C HIS A 118 10.13 6.61 14.00
N LYS A 119 9.45 6.29 15.11
CA LYS A 119 10.06 6.07 16.42
C LYS A 119 10.30 4.59 16.74
N SER A 120 9.76 3.68 15.94
CA SER A 120 9.80 2.25 16.21
C SER A 120 10.06 1.44 14.94
N SER A 121 10.71 0.29 15.10
CA SER A 121 10.83 -0.70 14.03
C SER A 121 9.52 -1.47 13.92
N SER A 122 8.59 -0.94 13.11
CA SER A 122 7.23 -1.46 13.02
C SER A 122 6.60 -1.22 11.65
N ILE A 123 5.61 -2.05 11.32
CA ILE A 123 4.88 -1.99 10.05
C ILE A 123 3.39 -2.26 10.27
N LEU A 124 2.53 -1.41 9.72
CA LEU A 124 1.11 -1.70 9.64
C LEU A 124 0.85 -2.63 8.46
N CYS A 125 0.23 -3.77 8.72
CA CYS A 125 -0.21 -4.75 7.73
C CYS A 125 -1.75 -4.72 7.71
N GLN A 126 -2.33 -3.89 6.82
CA GLN A 126 -3.75 -3.53 6.89
C GLN A 126 -4.64 -4.51 6.16
N SER A 127 -5.66 -5.00 6.85
CA SER A 127 -6.81 -5.63 6.22
C SER A 127 -7.67 -4.58 5.52
N ARG A 128 -8.30 -4.99 4.44
CA ARG A 128 -9.06 -4.11 3.56
C ARG A 128 -10.54 -4.08 3.87
N ILE A 129 -11.21 -3.06 3.36
CA ILE A 129 -12.66 -2.93 3.28
C ILE A 129 -13.08 -3.23 1.84
N GLU A 130 -14.02 -4.15 1.62
CA GLU A 130 -14.52 -4.44 0.28
C GLU A 130 -15.42 -3.30 -0.20
N TYR A 131 -14.99 -2.60 -1.25
CA TYR A 131 -15.75 -1.53 -1.88
C TYR A 131 -16.74 -2.08 -2.90
N ARG A 132 -17.98 -1.57 -2.86
CA ARG A 132 -19.06 -1.88 -3.81
C ARG A 132 -19.59 -0.58 -4.40
N LEU A 133 -19.70 -0.53 -5.73
CA LEU A 133 -20.18 0.66 -6.46
C LEU A 133 -21.55 1.15 -6.01
N GLU A 134 -22.41 0.20 -5.61
CA GLU A 134 -23.80 0.49 -5.20
C GLU A 134 -23.89 1.03 -3.76
N LYS A 135 -22.77 1.08 -3.02
CA LYS A 135 -22.72 1.50 -1.62
C LYS A 135 -21.92 2.78 -1.44
N ASN A 136 -22.33 3.60 -0.48
CA ASN A 136 -21.48 4.67 0.02
C ASN A 136 -20.28 4.06 0.77
N LEU A 137 -19.17 4.80 0.89
CA LEU A 137 -17.99 4.33 1.62
C LEU A 137 -18.30 4.01 3.10
N SER A 138 -19.22 4.76 3.72
CA SER A 138 -19.68 4.54 5.08
C SER A 138 -20.39 3.18 5.28
N ASP A 139 -21.00 2.66 4.22
CA ASP A 139 -21.79 1.44 4.25
C ASP A 139 -20.98 0.19 3.88
N CYS A 140 -19.72 0.38 3.49
CA CYS A 140 -18.80 -0.70 3.21
C CYS A 140 -18.29 -1.29 4.53
N ILE A 141 -18.48 -2.59 4.71
CA ILE A 141 -18.06 -3.30 5.92
C ILE A 141 -16.66 -3.88 5.71
N GLY A 142 -15.79 -3.65 6.69
CA GLY A 142 -14.46 -4.27 6.72
C GLY A 142 -14.57 -5.78 6.83
N ILE A 143 -13.71 -6.47 6.10
CA ILE A 143 -13.57 -7.91 6.26
C ILE A 143 -12.80 -8.13 7.56
N ASN A 144 -13.42 -8.81 8.52
CA ASN A 144 -12.75 -9.23 9.75
C ASN A 144 -11.85 -10.46 9.46
N ARG A 145 -10.89 -10.28 8.54
CA ARG A 145 -9.90 -11.28 8.15
C ARG A 145 -8.53 -10.81 8.58
N HIS A 146 -7.95 -11.54 9.51
CA HIS A 146 -6.58 -11.28 9.98
C HIS A 146 -5.51 -11.89 9.06
N ASP A 147 -5.90 -12.75 8.14
CA ASP A 147 -5.05 -13.54 7.26
C ASP A 147 -4.97 -13.01 5.81
N SER A 148 -5.39 -11.78 5.57
CA SER A 148 -5.35 -11.17 4.22
C SER A 148 -5.12 -9.67 4.31
N GLN A 149 -3.96 -9.22 3.87
CA GLN A 149 -3.56 -7.83 3.79
C GLN A 149 -3.20 -7.45 2.36
N ASP A 150 -3.58 -6.22 1.97
CA ASP A 150 -3.30 -5.65 0.66
C ASP A 150 -2.57 -4.30 0.76
N VAL A 151 -2.24 -3.88 1.99
CA VAL A 151 -1.59 -2.61 2.30
C VAL A 151 -0.57 -2.79 3.42
N TRP A 152 0.61 -2.22 3.23
CA TRP A 152 1.71 -2.21 4.21
C TRP A 152 2.20 -0.77 4.39
N ILE A 153 2.25 -0.30 5.65
CA ILE A 153 2.61 1.09 5.96
C ILE A 153 3.75 1.09 6.97
N TRP A 154 4.83 1.81 6.64
CA TRP A 154 5.99 2.01 7.53
C TRP A 154 6.59 3.40 7.33
N ASN A 155 7.49 3.79 8.22
CA ASN A 155 8.28 5.00 8.03
C ASN A 155 9.74 4.62 7.72
N THR A 156 10.35 5.27 6.74
CA THR A 156 11.73 4.96 6.30
C THR A 156 12.79 5.29 7.33
N LYS A 157 12.48 6.07 8.37
CA LYS A 157 13.36 6.32 9.51
C LYS A 157 13.25 5.23 10.56
N GLY A 158 12.03 4.73 10.83
CA GLY A 158 11.80 3.67 11.84
C GLY A 158 12.14 2.28 11.33
N THR A 159 11.89 2.01 10.04
CA THR A 159 12.11 0.69 9.43
C THR A 159 13.04 0.79 8.23
N ASN A 160 14.24 0.24 8.36
CA ASN A 160 15.25 0.19 7.32
C ASN A 160 15.89 -1.21 7.31
N LEU A 161 15.97 -1.85 6.15
CA LEU A 161 16.46 -3.20 5.96
C LEU A 161 17.83 -3.20 5.29
N ASP A 162 18.77 -3.99 5.81
CA ASP A 162 20.05 -4.21 5.16
C ASP A 162 19.92 -5.15 3.93
N SER A 163 21.01 -5.32 3.20
CA SER A 163 21.04 -6.11 1.97
C SER A 163 20.71 -7.60 2.18
N ASN A 164 20.97 -8.18 3.34
CA ASN A 164 20.65 -9.57 3.65
C ASN A 164 19.19 -9.72 4.06
N GLN A 165 18.68 -8.79 4.85
CA GLN A 165 17.26 -8.71 5.22
C GLN A 165 16.37 -8.51 3.99
N LEU A 166 16.78 -7.65 3.05
CA LEU A 166 16.07 -7.43 1.78
C LEU A 166 15.95 -8.70 0.94
N LYS A 167 16.91 -9.62 0.98
CA LYS A 167 16.81 -10.92 0.28
C LYS A 167 15.67 -11.79 0.80
N LEU A 168 15.34 -11.69 2.08
CA LEU A 168 14.27 -12.50 2.70
C LEU A 168 12.88 -12.09 2.22
N ILE A 169 12.72 -10.86 1.72
CA ILE A 169 11.46 -10.32 1.19
C ILE A 169 11.44 -10.21 -0.34
N ASP A 170 12.33 -10.94 -1.02
CA ASP A 170 12.38 -10.96 -2.48
C ASP A 170 11.34 -11.92 -3.07
N PHE A 171 10.08 -11.57 -2.91
CA PHE A 171 8.94 -12.26 -3.50
C PHE A 171 7.87 -11.28 -3.97
N ALA A 172 7.08 -11.71 -4.97
CA ALA A 172 6.17 -10.84 -5.68
C ALA A 172 4.96 -10.41 -4.83
N LEU A 173 4.61 -9.14 -4.96
CA LEU A 173 3.39 -8.55 -4.45
C LEU A 173 2.15 -9.14 -5.14
N GLY A 174 1.04 -9.30 -4.43
CA GLY A 174 -0.25 -9.73 -4.96
C GLY A 174 -0.29 -11.20 -5.42
N LYS A 175 0.62 -12.05 -4.92
CA LYS A 175 0.53 -13.50 -5.03
C LYS A 175 -0.10 -14.09 -3.77
N PRO A 176 -0.85 -15.21 -3.87
CA PRO A 176 -1.45 -15.84 -2.69
C PRO A 176 -0.40 -16.19 -1.64
N GLY A 177 -0.61 -15.76 -0.40
CA GLY A 177 0.27 -16.00 0.74
C GLY A 177 1.42 -15.02 0.89
N CYS A 178 1.63 -14.08 -0.03
CA CYS A 178 2.69 -13.07 0.07
C CYS A 178 2.54 -12.19 1.31
N ASP A 179 1.31 -11.88 1.67
CA ASP A 179 0.92 -11.13 2.86
C ASP A 179 1.36 -11.81 4.15
N ASN A 180 0.97 -13.06 4.34
CA ASN A 180 1.33 -13.86 5.51
C ASN A 180 2.84 -14.10 5.60
N ARG A 181 3.49 -14.36 4.44
CA ARG A 181 4.94 -14.51 4.40
C ARG A 181 5.66 -13.23 4.79
N LEU A 182 5.18 -12.07 4.34
CA LEU A 182 5.80 -10.80 4.75
C LEU A 182 5.69 -10.58 6.25
N ILE A 183 4.51 -10.79 6.85
CA ILE A 183 4.30 -10.66 8.29
C ILE A 183 5.28 -11.55 9.05
N PHE A 184 5.39 -12.81 8.65
CA PHE A 184 6.33 -13.76 9.27
C PHE A 184 7.79 -13.26 9.18
N VAL A 185 8.23 -12.79 8.00
CA VAL A 185 9.59 -12.29 7.84
C VAL A 185 9.82 -11.00 8.64
N MET A 186 8.85 -10.09 8.70
CA MET A 186 8.98 -8.87 9.51
C MET A 186 9.15 -9.19 11.00
N ASP A 187 8.34 -10.11 11.52
CA ASP A 187 8.46 -10.59 12.91
C ASP A 187 9.84 -11.23 13.16
N LEU A 188 10.30 -12.08 12.25
CA LEU A 188 11.64 -12.69 12.30
C LEU A 188 12.77 -11.64 12.35
N LEU A 189 12.59 -10.51 11.69
CA LEU A 189 13.53 -9.38 11.66
C LEU A 189 13.34 -8.41 12.84
N SER A 190 12.50 -8.75 13.82
CA SER A 190 12.16 -7.90 14.95
C SER A 190 11.51 -6.56 14.54
N ILE A 191 10.81 -6.56 13.40
CA ILE A 191 9.95 -5.47 12.97
C ILE A 191 8.52 -5.85 13.34
N THR A 192 7.92 -5.14 14.28
CA THR A 192 6.61 -5.49 14.82
C THR A 192 5.49 -5.26 13.80
N PRO A 193 4.81 -6.31 13.29
CA PRO A 193 3.66 -6.14 12.42
C PRO A 193 2.39 -5.95 13.26
N PHE A 194 1.52 -5.04 12.85
CA PHE A 194 0.20 -4.86 13.48
C PHE A 194 -0.84 -4.35 12.49
N ASN A 195 -2.13 -4.47 12.83
CA ASN A 195 -3.26 -4.13 11.98
C ASN A 195 -4.18 -3.13 12.68
N MET A 196 -4.47 -1.99 12.03
CA MET A 196 -5.35 -0.94 12.55
C MET A 196 -6.37 -0.50 11.49
N PRO A 197 -7.26 -1.38 11.02
CA PRO A 197 -8.10 -1.15 9.84
C PRO A 197 -9.15 -0.05 10.02
N LEU A 198 -9.45 0.33 11.27
CA LEU A 198 -10.36 1.44 11.56
C LEU A 198 -9.63 2.79 11.62
N LEU A 199 -8.31 2.78 11.86
CA LEU A 199 -7.50 4.00 11.91
C LEU A 199 -7.15 4.49 10.51
N VAL A 200 -6.64 3.59 9.67
CA VAL A 200 -6.34 3.84 8.25
C VAL A 200 -7.20 2.91 7.41
N LYS A 201 -8.23 3.46 6.80
CA LYS A 201 -9.16 2.68 5.98
C LYS A 201 -8.62 2.55 4.56
N CYS A 202 -8.50 1.32 4.10
CA CYS A 202 -8.14 1.00 2.72
C CYS A 202 -9.26 0.20 2.06
N TYR A 203 -9.65 0.62 0.87
CA TYR A 203 -10.78 0.08 0.14
C TYR A 203 -10.31 -0.73 -1.05
N HIS A 204 -10.79 -1.97 -1.15
CA HIS A 204 -10.49 -2.87 -2.24
C HIS A 204 -11.60 -2.83 -3.28
N TYR A 205 -11.26 -2.34 -4.49
CA TYR A 205 -12.17 -2.23 -5.60
C TYR A 205 -11.98 -3.38 -6.57
N HIS A 206 -12.67 -4.49 -6.31
CA HIS A 206 -12.60 -5.71 -7.11
C HIS A 206 -14.00 -6.34 -7.22
N ASN A 207 -14.87 -5.74 -8.03
CA ASN A 207 -16.24 -6.22 -8.24
C ASN A 207 -16.29 -7.28 -9.36
N VAL A 208 -15.31 -7.29 -10.27
CA VAL A 208 -15.18 -8.27 -11.36
C VAL A 208 -14.48 -9.52 -10.83
N ASN A 209 -15.13 -10.68 -10.92
CA ASN A 209 -14.55 -11.95 -10.42
C ASN A 209 -13.51 -12.52 -11.41
N ILE A 210 -12.42 -11.77 -11.63
CA ILE A 210 -11.30 -12.18 -12.49
C ILE A 210 -10.01 -12.08 -11.67
N ARG A 211 -9.26 -13.19 -11.60
CA ARG A 211 -7.98 -13.26 -10.89
C ARG A 211 -6.87 -13.73 -11.83
N ASN A 212 -5.71 -13.12 -11.73
CA ASN A 212 -4.53 -13.43 -12.55
C ASN A 212 -3.60 -14.45 -11.89
N TYR A 213 -4.10 -15.24 -10.95
CA TYR A 213 -3.33 -16.26 -10.24
C TYR A 213 -4.17 -17.50 -9.92
N SER A 214 -3.51 -18.62 -9.76
CA SER A 214 -4.08 -19.89 -9.31
C SER A 214 -3.53 -20.27 -7.92
N SER A 215 -4.08 -21.33 -7.32
CA SER A 215 -3.54 -21.88 -6.06
C SER A 215 -2.09 -22.38 -6.19
N LYS A 216 -1.63 -22.68 -7.41
CA LYS A 216 -0.24 -23.10 -7.70
C LYS A 216 0.75 -21.93 -7.62
N ASP A 217 0.28 -20.70 -7.66
CA ASP A 217 1.10 -19.49 -7.57
C ASP A 217 1.40 -19.06 -6.12
N ARG A 218 1.02 -19.87 -5.14
CA ARG A 218 1.20 -19.56 -3.72
C ARG A 218 2.67 -19.49 -3.34
N ILE A 219 3.02 -18.45 -2.57
CA ILE A 219 4.36 -18.17 -2.05
C ILE A 219 4.56 -18.81 -0.68
#